data_5c00d3b91a6875521001f55b2e698b4d
#
_entry.id   5c00d3b91a6875521001f55b2e698b4d
#
_cell.length_a   1.000
_cell.length_b   1.000
_cell.length_c   1.000
_cell.angle_alpha   90.00
_cell.angle_beta   90.00
_cell.angle_gamma   90.00
#
_symmetry.space_group_name_H-M   'P 1'
#
loop_
_entity.id
_entity.type
_entity.pdbx_description
1 polymer ?
#
loop_
_entity_poly.entity_id
_entity_poly.type
_entity_poly.pdbx_seq_one_letter_code
_entity_poly.pdbx_strand_id
1 'polypeptide(L)'
;FQMTNQELATCVINRIPIKIAVINNSSLGMVRQWQTLFYDGRYSNTDLNTGHDTARVPDFVKLADAYGAAGLRCDRREDLDDTIRQALAIDDRPVIVDFVVSRDAMVWPMVPAGVSNDAIQVARGMTPDWDQED
;
A
#
# COMPACT_ATOMS: atom_id res chain seq x y z
N PHE A 1 6.95 -2.04 -4.87
CA PHE A 1 8.16 -2.19 -4.03
C PHE A 1 8.91 -3.50 -4.33
N GLN A 2 8.24 -4.66 -4.24
CA GLN A 2 8.90 -5.97 -4.39
C GLN A 2 9.59 -6.20 -5.75
N MET A 3 9.20 -5.49 -6.79
CA MET A 3 9.81 -5.60 -8.12
C MET A 3 11.22 -4.96 -8.21
N THR A 4 11.61 -4.14 -7.23
CA THR A 4 12.87 -3.38 -7.24
C THR A 4 13.56 -3.39 -5.87
N ASN A 5 13.16 -4.26 -4.95
CA ASN A 5 13.70 -4.28 -3.59
C ASN A 5 15.20 -4.64 -3.52
N GLN A 6 15.76 -5.26 -4.57
CA GLN A 6 17.19 -5.56 -4.64
C GLN A 6 18.07 -4.31 -4.59
N GLU A 7 17.55 -3.14 -4.98
CA GLU A 7 18.26 -1.86 -4.90
C GLU A 7 18.59 -1.44 -3.45
N LEU A 8 17.91 -2.05 -2.47
CA LEU A 8 18.25 -1.87 -1.06
C LEU A 8 19.69 -2.26 -0.73
N ALA A 9 20.24 -3.28 -1.42
CA ALA A 9 21.64 -3.66 -1.23
C ALA A 9 22.58 -2.50 -1.55
N THR A 10 22.34 -1.81 -2.67
CA THR A 10 23.09 -0.62 -3.07
C THR A 10 22.93 0.51 -2.04
N CYS A 11 21.70 0.76 -1.58
CA CYS A 11 21.44 1.80 -0.59
C CYS A 11 22.14 1.52 0.76
N VAL A 12 22.14 0.28 1.21
CA VAL A 12 22.81 -0.10 2.46
C VAL A 12 24.32 0.04 2.35
N ILE A 13 24.93 -0.51 1.28
CA ILE A 13 26.38 -0.45 1.06
C ILE A 13 26.87 0.99 0.99
N ASN A 14 26.11 1.87 0.35
CA ASN A 14 26.47 3.27 0.15
C ASN A 14 25.92 4.20 1.26
N ARG A 15 25.28 3.66 2.29
CA ARG A 15 24.68 4.42 3.40
C ARG A 15 23.72 5.52 2.92
N ILE A 16 22.88 5.20 1.96
CA ILE A 16 21.87 6.13 1.42
C ILE A 16 20.62 6.02 2.31
N PRO A 17 20.27 7.03 3.12
CA PRO A 17 19.25 6.92 4.16
C PRO A 17 17.84 7.20 3.63
N ILE A 18 17.44 6.53 2.53
CA ILE A 18 16.10 6.66 2.00
C ILE A 18 15.05 6.12 2.99
N LYS A 19 13.86 6.70 2.94
CA LYS A 19 12.70 6.26 3.72
C LYS A 19 11.68 5.66 2.78
N ILE A 20 11.30 4.42 3.02
CA ILE A 20 10.39 3.65 2.19
C ILE A 20 9.13 3.35 3.00
N ALA A 21 8.00 3.92 2.58
CA ALA A 21 6.70 3.60 3.13
C ALA A 21 6.04 2.51 2.27
N VAL A 22 5.92 1.30 2.81
CA VAL A 22 5.17 0.21 2.19
C VAL A 22 3.74 0.24 2.70
N ILE A 23 2.79 0.59 1.84
CA ILE A 23 1.37 0.58 2.17
C ILE A 23 0.85 -0.85 1.94
N ASN A 24 0.76 -1.60 3.03
CA ASN A 24 0.52 -3.03 3.02
C ASN A 24 -0.94 -3.35 3.36
N ASN A 25 -1.74 -3.59 2.33
CA ASN A 25 -3.12 -4.05 2.47
C ASN A 25 -3.29 -5.57 2.26
N SER A 26 -2.21 -6.32 2.15
CA SER A 26 -2.20 -7.77 1.90
C SER A 26 -3.03 -8.21 0.69
N SER A 27 -3.20 -7.33 -0.29
CA SER A 27 -4.05 -7.57 -1.46
C SER A 27 -3.50 -6.85 -2.69
N LEU A 28 -3.88 -7.31 -3.88
CA LEU A 28 -3.78 -6.54 -5.11
C LEU A 28 -4.96 -5.56 -5.16
N GLY A 29 -4.84 -4.45 -4.41
CA GLY A 29 -5.96 -3.61 -4.01
C GLY A 29 -6.77 -3.04 -5.16
N MET A 30 -6.13 -2.49 -6.21
CA MET A 30 -6.84 -1.93 -7.36
C MET A 30 -7.60 -3.01 -8.13
N VAL A 31 -7.00 -4.17 -8.36
CA VAL A 31 -7.66 -5.29 -9.05
C VAL A 31 -8.85 -5.80 -8.21
N ARG A 32 -8.68 -5.90 -6.90
CA ARG A 32 -9.76 -6.25 -5.97
C ARG A 32 -10.90 -5.24 -6.00
N GLN A 33 -10.58 -3.94 -6.07
CA GLN A 33 -11.59 -2.88 -6.21
C GLN A 33 -12.42 -3.06 -7.48
N TRP A 34 -11.78 -3.32 -8.62
CA TRP A 34 -12.50 -3.59 -9.87
C TRP A 34 -13.38 -4.83 -9.78
N GLN A 35 -12.89 -5.91 -9.18
CA GLN A 35 -13.69 -7.12 -8.99
C GLN A 35 -14.89 -6.86 -8.08
N THR A 36 -14.73 -6.02 -7.06
CA THR A 36 -15.84 -5.60 -6.20
C THR A 36 -16.89 -4.79 -6.96
N LEU A 37 -16.45 -3.83 -7.79
CA LEU A 37 -17.34 -2.87 -8.43
C LEU A 37 -17.98 -3.38 -9.73
N PHE A 38 -17.25 -4.17 -10.51
CA PHE A 38 -17.65 -4.52 -11.87
C PHE A 38 -17.90 -6.01 -12.10
N TYR A 39 -17.53 -6.87 -11.14
CA TYR A 39 -17.64 -8.32 -11.28
C TYR A 39 -18.37 -8.98 -10.11
N ASP A 40 -19.26 -8.25 -9.44
CA ASP A 40 -20.09 -8.74 -8.32
C ASP A 40 -19.29 -9.37 -7.18
N GLY A 41 -18.07 -8.90 -6.94
CA GLY A 41 -17.19 -9.46 -5.90
C GLY A 41 -16.65 -10.86 -6.21
N ARG A 42 -16.65 -11.26 -7.48
CA ARG A 42 -16.01 -12.51 -7.92
C ARG A 42 -14.48 -12.34 -7.90
N TYR A 43 -13.90 -12.52 -6.71
CA TYR A 43 -12.47 -12.36 -6.50
C TYR A 43 -11.68 -13.53 -7.08
N SER A 44 -10.58 -13.23 -7.77
CA SER A 44 -9.64 -14.20 -8.28
C SER A 44 -8.21 -13.65 -8.19
N ASN A 45 -7.34 -14.39 -7.51
CA ASN A 45 -5.91 -14.10 -7.38
C ASN A 45 -5.56 -12.70 -6.81
N THR A 46 -6.43 -12.08 -6.04
CA THR A 46 -6.23 -10.73 -5.49
C THR A 46 -5.97 -10.69 -4.00
N ASP A 47 -6.40 -11.69 -3.26
CA ASP A 47 -6.08 -11.85 -1.85
C ASP A 47 -4.76 -12.63 -1.71
N LEU A 48 -3.72 -11.97 -1.20
CA LEU A 48 -2.38 -12.55 -1.07
C LEU A 48 -2.22 -13.45 0.16
N ASN A 49 -3.21 -13.48 1.05
CA ASN A 49 -3.20 -14.29 2.27
C ASN A 49 -4.10 -15.54 2.19
N THR A 50 -4.53 -15.94 0.99
CA THR A 50 -5.46 -17.06 0.83
C THR A 50 -4.77 -18.42 0.70
N GLY A 51 -5.39 -19.43 1.28
CA GLY A 51 -5.31 -20.84 0.88
C GLY A 51 -4.20 -21.68 1.48
N HIS A 52 -3.41 -21.17 2.42
CA HIS A 52 -2.44 -21.96 3.20
C HIS A 52 -2.22 -21.30 4.57
N ASP A 53 -1.81 -22.07 5.55
CA ASP A 53 -1.56 -21.59 6.93
C ASP A 53 -0.37 -20.65 7.08
N THR A 54 0.27 -20.26 5.98
CA THR A 54 1.42 -19.34 5.95
C THR A 54 1.03 -18.03 5.27
N ALA A 55 1.41 -16.91 5.88
CA ALA A 55 1.29 -15.59 5.27
C ALA A 55 2.05 -15.55 3.93
N ARG A 56 1.38 -15.18 2.85
CA ARG A 56 1.98 -15.05 1.50
C ARG A 56 2.59 -13.66 1.25
N VAL A 57 2.23 -12.69 2.08
CA VAL A 57 2.85 -11.38 2.05
C VAL A 57 4.18 -11.46 2.82
N PRO A 58 5.29 -11.00 2.23
CA PRO A 58 6.56 -10.97 2.92
C PRO A 58 6.49 -10.16 4.21
N ASP A 59 7.22 -10.55 5.22
CA ASP A 59 7.47 -9.70 6.39
C ASP A 59 8.49 -8.64 6.00
N PHE A 60 8.01 -7.41 5.75
CA PHE A 60 8.87 -6.32 5.28
C PHE A 60 9.87 -5.84 6.32
N VAL A 61 9.59 -6.05 7.61
CA VAL A 61 10.55 -5.75 8.69
C VAL A 61 11.73 -6.73 8.66
N LYS A 62 11.43 -8.03 8.51
CA LYS A 62 12.48 -9.05 8.34
C LYS A 62 13.23 -8.89 7.03
N LEU A 63 12.55 -8.45 5.97
CA LEU A 63 13.20 -8.15 4.70
C LEU A 63 14.18 -6.99 4.83
N ALA A 64 13.80 -5.93 5.54
CA ALA A 64 14.71 -4.82 5.84
C ALA A 64 15.97 -5.30 6.60
N ASP A 65 15.76 -6.08 7.64
CA ASP A 65 16.86 -6.65 8.45
C ASP A 65 17.81 -7.52 7.59
N ALA A 66 17.25 -8.37 6.73
CA ALA A 66 18.04 -9.22 5.82
C ALA A 66 18.95 -8.42 4.88
N TYR A 67 18.55 -7.20 4.49
CA TYR A 67 19.38 -6.28 3.70
C TYR A 67 20.34 -5.43 4.54
N GLY A 68 20.18 -5.39 5.87
CA GLY A 68 20.90 -4.46 6.76
C GLY A 68 20.26 -3.06 6.84
N ALA A 69 19.03 -2.90 6.35
CA ALA A 69 18.23 -1.70 6.51
C ALA A 69 17.48 -1.72 7.86
N ALA A 70 16.99 -0.59 8.31
CA ALA A 70 16.09 -0.54 9.45
C ALA A 70 14.65 -0.88 9.03
N GLY A 71 13.97 -1.72 9.80
CA GLY A 71 12.58 -2.11 9.58
C GLY A 71 11.69 -1.63 10.71
N LEU A 72 10.61 -0.94 10.38
CA LEU A 72 9.57 -0.52 11.33
C LEU A 72 8.20 -1.03 10.85
N ARG A 73 7.27 -1.21 11.78
CA ARG A 73 5.87 -1.55 11.47
C ARG A 73 4.95 -0.60 12.19
N CYS A 74 3.92 -0.15 11.47
CA CYS A 74 2.81 0.63 12.01
C CYS A 74 1.50 -0.06 11.62
N ASP A 75 0.81 -0.66 12.59
CA ASP A 75 -0.46 -1.36 12.42
C ASP A 75 -1.61 -0.69 13.18
N ARG A 76 -1.32 0.41 13.89
CA ARG A 76 -2.32 1.19 14.63
C ARG A 76 -2.16 2.66 14.33
N ARG A 77 -3.30 3.35 14.25
CA ARG A 77 -3.34 4.78 13.92
C ARG A 77 -2.63 5.66 14.96
N GLU A 78 -2.74 5.29 16.22
CA GLU A 78 -2.12 6.03 17.33
C GLU A 78 -0.59 6.03 17.28
N ASP A 79 0.02 5.02 16.65
CA ASP A 79 1.48 4.88 16.53
C ASP A 79 2.05 5.59 15.28
N LEU A 80 1.18 6.16 14.41
CA LEU A 80 1.58 6.69 13.10
C LEU A 80 2.66 7.78 13.21
N ASP A 81 2.41 8.80 14.01
CA ASP A 81 3.30 9.95 14.14
C ASP A 81 4.66 9.55 14.75
N ASP A 82 4.63 8.67 15.74
CA ASP A 82 5.85 8.20 16.39
C ASP A 82 6.67 7.31 15.46
N THR A 83 6.02 6.43 14.68
CA THR A 83 6.70 5.61 13.68
C THR A 83 7.36 6.47 12.60
N ILE A 84 6.68 7.51 12.13
CA ILE A 84 7.23 8.44 11.14
C ILE A 84 8.46 9.18 11.74
N ARG A 85 8.35 9.70 12.98
CA ARG A 85 9.48 10.36 13.65
C ARG A 85 10.68 9.43 13.82
N GLN A 86 10.44 8.19 14.23
CA GLN A 86 11.50 7.17 14.34
C GLN A 86 12.16 6.91 12.99
N ALA A 87 11.38 6.74 11.93
CA ALA A 87 11.92 6.51 10.59
C ALA A 87 12.78 7.68 10.11
N LEU A 88 12.34 8.93 10.36
CA LEU A 88 13.07 10.13 9.96
C LEU A 88 14.35 10.34 10.78
N ALA A 89 14.39 9.88 12.03
CA ALA A 89 15.56 10.01 12.89
C ALA A 89 16.72 9.06 12.52
N ILE A 90 16.46 7.99 11.77
CA ILE A 90 17.52 7.08 11.29
C ILE A 90 18.11 7.67 10.02
N ASP A 91 19.34 8.13 10.07
CA ASP A 91 20.03 8.84 8.97
C ASP A 91 21.28 8.13 8.44
N ASP A 92 21.63 6.96 9.00
CA ASP A 92 22.83 6.18 8.67
C ASP A 92 22.58 5.03 7.67
N ARG A 93 21.30 4.70 7.39
CA ARG A 93 20.90 3.58 6.54
C ARG A 93 19.48 3.73 5.99
N PRO A 94 19.10 2.94 4.96
CA PRO A 94 17.69 2.89 4.50
C PRO A 94 16.75 2.44 5.62
N VAL A 95 15.51 2.96 5.58
CA VAL A 95 14.43 2.55 6.48
C VAL A 95 13.25 2.07 5.67
N ILE A 96 12.71 0.90 6.00
CA ILE A 96 11.44 0.41 5.49
C ILE A 96 10.41 0.49 6.61
N VAL A 97 9.31 1.16 6.36
CA VAL A 97 8.16 1.18 7.26
C VAL A 97 7.01 0.41 6.61
N ASP A 98 6.60 -0.69 7.24
CA ASP A 98 5.44 -1.49 6.86
C ASP A 98 4.19 -0.89 7.51
N PHE A 99 3.46 -0.05 6.77
CA PHE A 99 2.17 0.50 7.19
C PHE A 99 1.06 -0.49 6.85
N VAL A 100 0.55 -1.18 7.85
CA VAL A 100 -0.55 -2.14 7.69
C VAL A 100 -1.87 -1.39 7.61
N VAL A 101 -2.53 -1.48 6.46
CA VAL A 101 -3.77 -0.75 6.19
C VAL A 101 -4.92 -1.70 5.86
N SER A 102 -6.15 -1.16 5.87
CA SER A 102 -7.34 -1.95 5.57
C SER A 102 -7.29 -2.54 4.15
N ARG A 103 -7.54 -3.84 4.04
CA ARG A 103 -7.69 -4.54 2.77
C ARG A 103 -8.89 -4.08 1.96
N ASP A 104 -9.92 -3.56 2.62
CA ASP A 104 -11.19 -3.21 2.02
C ASP A 104 -11.26 -1.72 1.61
N ALA A 105 -10.21 -0.95 1.91
CA ALA A 105 -10.12 0.44 1.48
C ALA A 105 -10.06 0.53 -0.05
N MET A 106 -10.88 1.41 -0.62
CA MET A 106 -10.94 1.69 -2.05
C MET A 106 -10.32 3.04 -2.35
N VAL A 107 -9.79 3.20 -3.57
CA VAL A 107 -9.21 4.46 -4.05
C VAL A 107 -10.30 5.25 -4.77
N TRP A 108 -10.57 6.44 -4.28
CA TRP A 108 -11.51 7.40 -4.87
C TRP A 108 -10.84 8.77 -5.02
N PRO A 109 -11.24 9.58 -6.00
CA PRO A 109 -12.20 9.30 -7.07
C PRO A 109 -11.65 8.34 -8.14
N MET A 110 -12.55 7.71 -8.91
CA MET A 110 -12.19 6.77 -9.96
C MET A 110 -13.05 6.98 -11.21
N VAL A 111 -12.42 6.97 -12.38
CA VAL A 111 -13.13 6.94 -13.67
C VAL A 111 -13.20 5.49 -14.13
N PRO A 112 -14.40 4.87 -14.26
CA PRO A 112 -14.52 3.52 -14.78
C PRO A 112 -14.05 3.41 -16.23
N ALA A 113 -13.59 2.23 -16.65
CA ALA A 113 -13.18 2.01 -18.02
C ALA A 113 -14.35 2.22 -19.00
N GLY A 114 -14.10 2.88 -20.11
CA GLY A 114 -15.08 3.09 -21.18
C GLY A 114 -16.08 4.24 -20.96
N VAL A 115 -15.92 5.02 -19.90
CA VAL A 115 -16.71 6.23 -19.66
C VAL A 115 -15.85 7.49 -19.74
N SER A 116 -16.48 8.66 -19.88
CA SER A 116 -15.75 9.93 -19.91
C SER A 116 -15.42 10.44 -18.50
N ASN A 117 -14.53 11.45 -18.41
CA ASN A 117 -14.07 11.97 -17.13
C ASN A 117 -15.15 12.65 -16.28
N ASP A 118 -16.23 13.14 -16.92
CA ASP A 118 -17.38 13.71 -16.23
C ASP A 118 -18.24 12.65 -15.51
N ALA A 119 -18.07 11.37 -15.87
CA ALA A 119 -18.70 10.25 -15.17
C ALA A 119 -17.81 9.67 -14.03
N ILE A 120 -16.92 10.49 -13.48
CA ILE A 120 -16.05 10.11 -12.36
C ILE A 120 -16.88 9.70 -11.13
N GLN A 121 -16.50 8.62 -10.48
CA GLN A 121 -17.12 8.19 -9.22
C GLN A 121 -16.28 8.70 -8.04
N VAL A 122 -16.93 9.37 -7.09
CA VAL A 122 -16.30 9.87 -5.86
C VAL A 122 -16.46 8.92 -4.68
N ALA A 123 -17.40 7.99 -4.80
CA ALA A 123 -17.62 6.85 -3.92
C ALA A 123 -18.35 5.76 -4.70
N ARG A 124 -18.55 4.59 -4.10
CA ARG A 124 -19.26 3.48 -4.75
C ARG A 124 -20.66 3.90 -5.21
N GLY A 125 -20.88 3.92 -6.52
CA GLY A 125 -22.16 4.30 -7.13
C GLY A 125 -22.55 5.78 -6.97
N MET A 126 -21.59 6.65 -6.65
CA MET A 126 -21.81 8.09 -6.49
C MET A 126 -20.95 8.85 -7.51
N THR A 127 -21.62 9.64 -8.35
CA THR A 127 -20.98 10.63 -9.24
C THR A 127 -21.16 12.04 -8.64
N PRO A 128 -20.24 12.99 -8.91
CA PRO A 128 -20.45 14.39 -8.54
C PRO A 128 -21.70 14.95 -9.22
N ASP A 129 -22.40 15.83 -8.54
CA ASP A 129 -23.41 16.69 -9.14
C ASP A 129 -22.70 17.98 -9.58
N TRP A 130 -22.40 18.06 -10.88
CA TRP A 130 -21.67 19.20 -11.47
C TRP A 130 -22.54 20.45 -11.61
N ASP A 131 -23.87 20.34 -11.45
CA ASP A 131 -24.81 21.46 -11.60
C ASP A 131 -25.06 22.19 -10.26
N GLN A 132 -24.50 21.72 -9.15
CA GLN A 132 -24.51 22.45 -7.88
C GLN A 132 -23.37 23.48 -7.90
N GLU A 133 -23.68 24.70 -8.34
CA GLU A 133 -22.83 25.87 -8.05
C GLU A 133 -22.94 26.22 -6.57
N ASP A 134 -21.79 26.24 -5.87
CA ASP A 134 -21.67 26.75 -4.48
C ASP A 134 -21.90 28.27 -4.42
#